data_6f9f1bfe2463b2142a615bd0ec439525
#
_entry.id   6f9f1bfe2463b2142a615bd0ec439525
#
_cell.length_a   1.000
_cell.length_b   1.000
_cell.length_c   1.000
_cell.angle_alpha   90.00
_cell.angle_beta   90.00
_cell.angle_gamma   90.00
#
_symmetry.space_group_name_H-M   'P 1'
#
loop_
_entity.id
_entity.type
_entity.pdbx_description
1 polymer ?
#
loop_
_entity_poly.entity_id
_entity_poly.type
_entity_poly.pdbx_seq_one_letter_code
_entity_poly.pdbx_strand_id
1 'polypeptide(L)'
;MKIKMYTSNYCPYCMNAERLLKNKGYDIHEKVFVDRDPMILEKMIELTGKRTVPQIFIEDHYIGGFDELRKADISGELDKILSTK
;
A
#
# COMPACT_ATOMS: atom_id res chain seq x y z
N MET A 1 0.55 -0.37 -14.62
CA MET A 1 -0.21 0.01 -13.43
C MET A 1 0.74 0.37 -12.30
N LYS A 2 0.57 1.52 -11.69
CA LYS A 2 1.49 2.02 -10.68
C LYS A 2 0.98 1.70 -9.27
N ILE A 3 1.83 1.06 -8.48
CA ILE A 3 1.53 0.73 -7.09
C ILE A 3 2.49 1.52 -6.20
N LYS A 4 1.93 2.30 -5.28
CA LYS A 4 2.68 3.13 -4.36
C LYS A 4 2.35 2.72 -2.94
N MET A 5 3.38 2.63 -2.09
CA MET A 5 3.18 2.26 -0.70
C MET A 5 3.98 3.19 0.22
N TYR A 6 3.29 3.77 1.19
CA TYR A 6 3.95 4.42 2.32
C TYR A 6 4.36 3.34 3.29
N THR A 7 5.62 3.32 3.70
CA THR A 7 6.23 2.24 4.45
C THR A 7 7.24 2.79 5.46
N SER A 8 7.87 1.90 6.21
CA SER A 8 8.99 2.24 7.09
C SER A 8 10.01 1.11 7.05
N ASN A 9 11.22 1.35 7.62
CA ASN A 9 12.30 0.38 7.55
C ASN A 9 11.99 -0.94 8.27
N TYR A 10 11.29 -0.86 9.39
CA TYR A 10 10.96 -2.04 10.19
C TYR A 10 9.45 -2.17 10.29
N CYS A 11 8.86 -2.77 9.28
CA CYS A 11 7.41 -2.90 9.22
C CYS A 11 7.02 -4.28 8.70
N PRO A 12 6.73 -5.23 9.60
CA PRO A 12 6.32 -6.57 9.16
C PRO A 12 5.07 -6.56 8.30
N TYR A 13 4.10 -5.69 8.59
CA TYR A 13 2.89 -5.58 7.80
C TYR A 13 3.18 -5.03 6.39
N CYS A 14 4.16 -4.13 6.29
CA CYS A 14 4.59 -3.63 4.98
C CYS A 14 5.21 -4.75 4.14
N MET A 15 6.01 -5.59 4.78
CA MET A 15 6.61 -6.75 4.12
C MET A 15 5.56 -7.74 3.67
N ASN A 16 4.55 -7.97 4.50
CA ASN A 16 3.45 -8.87 4.17
C ASN A 16 2.64 -8.33 2.99
N ALA A 17 2.38 -7.03 2.97
CA ALA A 17 1.67 -6.40 1.87
C ALA A 17 2.44 -6.52 0.56
N GLU A 18 3.73 -6.28 0.61
CA GLU A 18 4.60 -6.42 -0.56
C GLU A 18 4.61 -7.84 -1.08
N ARG A 19 4.70 -8.80 -0.17
CA ARG A 19 4.69 -10.22 -0.53
C ARG A 19 3.38 -10.63 -1.18
N LEU A 20 2.26 -10.15 -0.63
CA LEU A 20 0.95 -10.46 -1.20
C LEU A 20 0.84 -9.98 -2.64
N LEU A 21 1.24 -8.74 -2.89
CA LEU A 21 1.20 -8.18 -4.24
C LEU A 21 2.15 -8.91 -5.18
N LYS A 22 3.34 -9.25 -4.70
CA LYS A 22 4.33 -9.97 -5.49
C LYS A 22 3.84 -11.34 -5.88
N ASN A 23 3.15 -12.03 -4.97
CA ASN A 23 2.56 -13.35 -5.27
C ASN A 23 1.49 -13.26 -6.34
N LYS A 24 0.89 -12.08 -6.53
CA LYS A 24 -0.08 -11.86 -7.60
C LYS A 24 0.59 -11.37 -8.90
N GLY A 25 1.91 -11.25 -8.91
CA GLY A 25 2.66 -10.84 -10.08
C GLY A 25 2.89 -9.35 -10.20
N TYR A 26 2.75 -8.61 -9.11
CA TYR A 26 2.89 -7.15 -9.13
C TYR A 26 3.95 -6.69 -8.14
N ASP A 27 4.82 -5.78 -8.60
CA ASP A 27 5.83 -5.16 -7.75
C ASP A 27 5.35 -3.77 -7.32
N ILE A 28 5.84 -3.34 -6.16
CA ILE A 28 5.58 -1.97 -5.69
C ILE A 28 6.51 -1.03 -6.46
N HIS A 29 5.92 -0.11 -7.21
CA HIS A 29 6.67 0.79 -8.08
C HIS A 29 7.33 1.91 -7.30
N GLU A 30 6.69 2.36 -6.21
CA GLU A 30 7.21 3.46 -5.41
C GLU A 30 6.99 3.17 -3.93
N LYS A 31 8.09 3.12 -3.17
CA LYS A 31 8.04 3.02 -1.71
C LYS A 31 8.42 4.37 -1.12
N VAL A 32 7.58 4.90 -0.25
CA VAL A 32 7.80 6.18 0.40
C VAL A 32 7.98 5.93 1.89
N PHE A 33 9.17 6.20 2.40
CA PHE A 33 9.54 5.87 3.78
C PHE A 33 9.21 7.02 4.72
N VAL A 34 8.18 6.83 5.54
CA VAL A 34 7.69 7.88 6.45
C VAL A 34 8.62 8.13 7.63
N ASP A 35 9.52 7.18 7.92
CA ASP A 35 10.48 7.31 9.01
C ASP A 35 11.73 8.11 8.64
N ARG A 36 11.83 8.56 7.39
CA ARG A 36 12.97 9.36 6.91
C ARG A 36 12.76 10.85 7.07
N ASP A 37 11.51 11.30 7.08
CA ASP A 37 11.20 12.73 7.10
C ASP A 37 9.80 12.93 7.67
N PRO A 38 9.65 13.76 8.73
CA PRO A 38 8.33 14.03 9.31
C PRO A 38 7.32 14.59 8.32
N MET A 39 7.78 15.33 7.31
CA MET A 39 6.89 15.87 6.29
C MET A 39 6.25 14.77 5.43
N ILE A 40 6.95 13.68 5.23
CA ILE A 40 6.42 12.53 4.50
C ILE A 40 5.29 11.90 5.30
N LEU A 41 5.47 11.74 6.60
CA LEU A 41 4.42 11.21 7.47
C LEU A 41 3.19 12.13 7.47
N GLU A 42 3.41 13.43 7.57
CA GLU A 42 2.30 14.40 7.51
C GLU A 42 1.53 14.29 6.19
N LYS A 43 2.24 14.14 5.09
CA LYS A 43 1.61 13.98 3.78
C LYS A 43 0.75 12.72 3.73
N MET A 44 1.26 11.62 4.27
CA MET A 44 0.49 10.38 4.34
C MET A 44 -0.78 10.56 5.15
N ILE A 45 -0.69 11.20 6.32
CA ILE A 45 -1.84 11.47 7.18
C ILE A 45 -2.86 12.33 6.45
N GLU A 46 -2.39 13.36 5.74
CA GLU A 46 -3.25 14.24 4.97
C GLU A 46 -4.02 13.48 3.89
N LEU A 47 -3.35 12.55 3.21
CA LEU A 47 -3.96 11.78 2.13
C LEU A 47 -4.88 10.65 2.62
N THR A 48 -4.58 10.05 3.76
CA THR A 48 -5.25 8.82 4.20
C THR A 48 -6.06 8.97 5.47
N GLY A 49 -5.77 9.97 6.28
CA GLY A 49 -6.34 10.09 7.62
C GLY A 49 -5.75 9.10 8.62
N LYS A 50 -4.70 8.37 8.23
CA LYS A 50 -4.08 7.34 9.06
C LYS A 50 -2.64 7.66 9.36
N ARG A 51 -2.17 7.24 10.55
CA ARG A 51 -0.78 7.40 10.98
C ARG A 51 0.04 6.14 10.83
N THR A 52 -0.58 5.04 10.46
CA THR A 52 0.06 3.73 10.41
C THR A 52 0.55 3.40 9.00
N VAL A 53 1.54 2.52 8.93
CA VAL A 53 2.02 1.95 7.67
C VAL A 53 1.77 0.45 7.70
N PRO A 54 1.57 -0.19 6.55
CA PRO A 54 1.60 0.38 5.20
C PRO A 54 0.32 1.16 4.86
N GLN A 55 0.44 2.08 3.90
CA GLN A 55 -0.72 2.69 3.26
C GLN A 55 -0.50 2.55 1.76
N ILE A 56 -1.43 1.90 1.08
CA ILE A 56 -1.24 1.40 -0.27
C ILE A 56 -2.18 2.10 -1.24
N PHE A 57 -1.64 2.53 -2.36
CA PHE A 57 -2.40 3.11 -3.48
C PHE A 57 -2.11 2.30 -4.73
N ILE A 58 -3.14 1.93 -5.46
CA ILE A 58 -3.04 1.29 -6.77
C ILE A 58 -3.67 2.23 -7.77
N GLU A 59 -2.85 2.85 -8.61
CA GLU A 59 -3.25 3.98 -9.46
C GLU A 59 -3.89 5.05 -8.57
N ASP A 60 -5.13 5.43 -8.86
CA ASP A 60 -5.86 6.42 -8.07
C ASP A 60 -6.68 5.80 -6.94
N HIS A 61 -6.62 4.48 -6.78
CA HIS A 61 -7.39 3.78 -5.76
C HIS A 61 -6.62 3.73 -4.45
N TYR A 62 -7.19 4.29 -3.40
CA TYR A 62 -6.64 4.12 -2.07
C TYR A 62 -7.15 2.81 -1.48
N ILE A 63 -6.23 1.90 -1.18
CA ILE A 63 -6.57 0.60 -0.64
C ILE A 63 -6.62 0.63 0.89
N GLY A 64 -5.62 1.24 1.51
CA GLY A 64 -5.47 1.26 2.96
C GLY A 64 -4.24 0.51 3.40
N GLY A 65 -4.32 -0.12 4.58
CA GLY A 65 -3.23 -0.90 5.13
C GLY A 65 -3.26 -2.35 4.69
N PHE A 66 -2.49 -3.18 5.37
CA PHE A 66 -2.41 -4.59 5.03
C PHE A 66 -3.76 -5.31 5.22
N ASP A 67 -4.51 -5.00 6.28
CA ASP A 67 -5.79 -5.66 6.53
C ASP A 67 -6.78 -5.37 5.40
N GLU A 68 -6.84 -4.14 4.93
CA GLU A 68 -7.70 -3.77 3.82
C GLU A 68 -7.25 -4.43 2.52
N LEU A 69 -5.93 -4.50 2.29
CA LEU A 69 -5.39 -5.19 1.13
C LEU A 69 -5.78 -6.67 1.13
N ARG A 70 -5.63 -7.32 2.28
CA ARG A 70 -5.97 -8.72 2.45
C ARG A 70 -7.46 -8.97 2.23
N LYS A 71 -8.31 -8.11 2.78
CA LYS A 71 -9.75 -8.21 2.58
C LYS A 71 -10.12 -8.05 1.10
N ALA A 72 -9.50 -7.11 0.43
CA ALA A 72 -9.73 -6.91 -1.00
C ALA A 72 -9.28 -8.12 -1.81
N ASP A 73 -8.18 -8.77 -1.40
CA ASP A 73 -7.70 -9.99 -2.05
C ASP A 73 -8.71 -11.12 -1.88
N ILE A 74 -9.16 -11.35 -0.66
CA ILE A 74 -10.09 -12.45 -0.36
C ILE A 74 -11.43 -12.28 -1.08
N SER A 75 -11.92 -11.05 -1.15
CA SER A 75 -13.21 -10.76 -1.78
C SER A 75 -13.16 -10.75 -3.31
N GLY A 76 -11.98 -10.78 -3.91
CA GLY A 76 -11.80 -10.65 -5.36
C GLY A 76 -11.74 -9.22 -5.85
N GLU A 77 -11.95 -8.24 -4.98
CA GLU A 77 -11.91 -6.82 -5.35
C GLU A 77 -10.52 -6.40 -5.81
N LEU A 78 -9.48 -6.94 -5.17
CA LEU A 78 -8.10 -6.61 -5.54
C LEU A 78 -7.80 -7.04 -6.96
N ASP A 79 -8.24 -8.23 -7.36
CA ASP A 79 -8.02 -8.71 -8.71
C ASP A 79 -8.73 -7.84 -9.74
N LYS A 80 -9.90 -7.32 -9.40
CA LYS A 80 -10.62 -6.38 -10.27
C LYS A 80 -9.83 -5.08 -10.44
N ILE A 81 -9.31 -4.53 -9.35
CA ILE A 81 -8.52 -3.30 -9.38
C ILE A 81 -7.25 -3.52 -10.21
N LEU A 82 -6.55 -4.64 -9.96
CA LEU A 82 -5.29 -4.93 -10.65
C LEU A 82 -5.49 -5.24 -12.13
N SER A 83 -6.62 -5.75 -12.53
CA SER A 83 -6.89 -6.08 -13.93
C SER A 83 -7.46 -4.90 -14.72
N THR A 84 -7.81 -3.82 -14.06
CA THR A 84 -8.33 -2.61 -14.72
C THR A 84 -7.20 -1.89 -15.44
N LYS A 85 -7.45 -1.50 -16.68
CA LYS A 85 -6.47 -0.74 -17.47
C LYS A 85 -7.06 0.58 -17.93
#